data_8d2a6f549a5821f260ebe471ba55cbc1
#
_entry.id   8d2a6f549a5821f260ebe471ba55cbc1
#
_cell.length_a   1.000
_cell.length_b   1.000
_cell.length_c   1.000
_cell.angle_alpha   90.00
_cell.angle_beta   90.00
_cell.angle_gamma   90.00
#
_symmetry.space_group_name_H-M   'P 1'
#
loop_
_entity.id
_entity.type
_entity.pdbx_description
1 polymer ?
#
loop_
_entity_poly.entity_id
_entity_poly.type
_entity_poly.pdbx_seq_one_letter_code
_entity_poly.pdbx_strand_id
1 'polypeptide(L)'
;MENEKNTLSLSVAVVIPMLNEAESAPSLIAEIQAASQHAPITEIVVVDDGSTDHTAQVVLGLKKQDPRIRLVKHTVRSGQSAAIRTGVTTANTTLCVTMDGDGQNNPADIPKLYAKFILTPDVPMLMIAGQRAKRQDSLLKKFTSRTGNGIRRALLRDGVRDTGCSLKMFRRNDYLKLPFFNHMHRFLPALFLREHGKIELVDVGHRHRERGISKYGFWDRLWAGLSDIFGVMWLMTRAAQKTDSIEVKE
;
A
#
# COMPACT_ATOMS: atom_id res chain seq x y z
N MET A 1 -38.82 -3.48 -4.47
CA MET A 1 -38.46 -2.67 -3.30
C MET A 1 -37.63 -3.57 -2.40
N GLU A 2 -36.31 -3.49 -2.52
CA GLU A 2 -35.32 -4.06 -1.60
C GLU A 2 -33.95 -4.08 -2.29
N ASN A 3 -33.40 -2.88 -2.51
CA ASN A 3 -32.00 -2.75 -2.90
C ASN A 3 -31.42 -1.38 -2.48
N GLU A 4 -31.92 -0.84 -1.38
CA GLU A 4 -31.17 0.15 -0.59
C GLU A 4 -30.19 -0.59 0.33
N LYS A 5 -29.33 -1.45 -0.25
CA LYS A 5 -28.21 -2.01 0.47
C LYS A 5 -27.21 -0.89 0.74
N ASN A 6 -27.39 -0.31 1.94
CA ASN A 6 -26.36 0.09 2.88
C ASN A 6 -25.04 0.53 2.22
N THR A 7 -25.09 1.64 1.48
CA THR A 7 -23.91 2.43 1.14
C THR A 7 -23.46 3.18 2.41
N LEU A 8 -23.14 2.46 3.47
CA LEU A 8 -22.23 2.95 4.49
C LEU A 8 -20.98 3.38 3.71
N SER A 9 -20.77 4.68 3.58
CA SER A 9 -19.60 5.21 2.90
C SER A 9 -18.38 4.56 3.57
N LEU A 10 -17.73 3.64 2.84
CA LEU A 10 -16.60 2.88 3.38
C LEU A 10 -15.48 3.88 3.66
N SER A 11 -15.30 4.26 4.90
CA SER A 11 -14.25 5.20 5.30
C SER A 11 -12.86 4.71 4.91
N VAL A 12 -11.99 5.63 4.50
CA VAL A 12 -10.65 5.35 3.99
C VAL A 12 -9.60 6.00 4.86
N ALA A 13 -8.60 5.21 5.30
CA ALA A 13 -7.34 5.71 5.83
C ALA A 13 -6.27 5.72 4.75
N VAL A 14 -5.55 6.83 4.62
CA VAL A 14 -4.32 6.91 3.83
C VAL A 14 -3.15 6.58 4.74
N VAL A 15 -2.44 5.48 4.46
CA VAL A 15 -1.29 5.00 5.25
C VAL A 15 0.00 5.35 4.54
N ILE A 16 0.85 6.14 5.20
CA ILE A 16 2.05 6.74 4.60
C ILE A 16 3.28 6.42 5.48
N PRO A 17 4.12 5.46 5.09
CA PRO A 17 5.42 5.29 5.72
C PRO A 17 6.34 6.44 5.31
N MET A 18 6.98 7.09 6.26
CA MET A 18 7.93 8.18 6.03
C MET A 18 9.27 7.89 6.71
N LEU A 19 10.36 8.23 6.04
CA LEU A 19 11.72 8.20 6.60
C LEU A 19 12.53 9.36 6.01
N ASN A 20 12.76 10.41 6.79
CA ASN A 20 13.43 11.63 6.37
C ASN A 20 12.74 12.27 5.14
N GLU A 21 11.47 12.60 5.30
CA GLU A 21 10.60 13.19 4.28
C GLU A 21 9.99 14.54 4.75
N ALA A 22 10.73 15.29 5.61
CA ALA A 22 10.27 16.57 6.15
C ALA A 22 9.89 17.57 5.06
N GLU A 23 10.60 17.56 3.92
CA GLU A 23 10.36 18.49 2.81
C GLU A 23 9.16 18.10 1.94
N SER A 24 8.87 16.80 1.79
CA SER A 24 7.77 16.30 0.94
C SER A 24 6.45 16.23 1.68
N ALA A 25 6.47 16.05 3.01
CA ALA A 25 5.28 15.82 3.82
C ALA A 25 4.21 16.92 3.70
N PRO A 26 4.51 18.23 3.71
CA PRO A 26 3.48 19.26 3.63
C PRO A 26 2.69 19.24 2.32
N SER A 27 3.38 19.16 1.19
CA SER A 27 2.73 19.13 -0.13
C SER A 27 1.93 17.85 -0.32
N LEU A 28 2.48 16.70 0.07
CA LEU A 28 1.79 15.42 -0.04
C LEU A 28 0.50 15.40 0.79
N ILE A 29 0.54 15.87 2.04
CA ILE A 29 -0.63 15.91 2.92
C ILE A 29 -1.69 16.87 2.37
N ALA A 30 -1.30 18.04 1.87
CA ALA A 30 -2.23 18.99 1.25
C ALA A 30 -2.94 18.37 0.03
N GLU A 31 -2.24 17.63 -0.81
CA GLU A 31 -2.84 16.93 -1.94
C GLU A 31 -3.79 15.81 -1.52
N ILE A 32 -3.50 15.09 -0.43
CA ILE A 32 -4.42 14.08 0.13
C ILE A 32 -5.68 14.75 0.68
N GLN A 33 -5.54 15.91 1.32
CA GLN A 33 -6.68 16.71 1.78
C GLN A 33 -7.56 17.15 0.59
N ALA A 34 -6.96 17.58 -0.51
CA ALA A 34 -7.70 17.89 -1.73
C ALA A 34 -8.43 16.65 -2.30
N ALA A 35 -7.78 15.49 -2.32
CA ALA A 35 -8.39 14.23 -2.77
C ALA A 35 -9.59 13.80 -1.90
N SER A 36 -9.66 14.23 -0.64
CA SER A 36 -10.77 13.93 0.26
C SER A 36 -12.12 14.55 -0.16
N GLN A 37 -12.11 15.50 -1.08
CA GLN A 37 -13.33 16.01 -1.68
C GLN A 37 -14.03 14.99 -2.62
N HIS A 38 -13.31 13.99 -3.08
CA HIS A 38 -13.77 12.99 -4.06
C HIS A 38 -13.71 11.54 -3.58
N ALA A 39 -13.22 11.31 -2.35
CA ALA A 39 -13.20 10.02 -1.68
C ALA A 39 -13.35 10.22 -0.16
N PRO A 40 -14.00 9.30 0.57
CA PRO A 40 -14.28 9.45 1.99
C PRO A 40 -13.03 9.19 2.86
N ILE A 41 -11.99 10.01 2.66
CA ILE A 41 -10.74 9.95 3.44
C ILE A 41 -11.00 10.59 4.81
N THR A 42 -11.08 9.74 5.83
CA THR A 42 -11.37 10.14 7.21
C THR A 42 -10.14 10.09 8.11
N GLU A 43 -9.07 9.41 7.69
CA GLU A 43 -7.81 9.34 8.42
C GLU A 43 -6.61 9.46 7.45
N ILE A 44 -5.56 10.15 7.91
CA ILE A 44 -4.23 10.22 7.28
C ILE A 44 -3.23 9.72 8.32
N VAL A 45 -2.83 8.46 8.21
CA VAL A 45 -1.93 7.82 9.18
C VAL A 45 -0.51 7.86 8.65
N VAL A 46 0.28 8.79 9.17
CA VAL A 46 1.71 8.89 8.89
C VAL A 46 2.47 8.04 9.89
N VAL A 47 3.32 7.15 9.39
CA VAL A 47 4.23 6.35 10.22
C VAL A 47 5.66 6.80 9.97
N ASP A 48 6.23 7.51 10.92
CA ASP A 48 7.63 7.91 10.93
C ASP A 48 8.51 6.72 11.34
N ASP A 49 9.21 6.13 10.39
CA ASP A 49 10.04 4.94 10.57
C ASP A 49 11.45 5.30 11.11
N GLY A 50 11.51 6.09 12.17
CA GLY A 50 12.74 6.47 12.84
C GLY A 50 13.53 7.53 12.06
N SER A 51 12.86 8.58 11.58
CA SER A 51 13.51 9.73 10.93
C SER A 51 14.50 10.43 11.87
N THR A 52 15.57 10.92 11.28
CA THR A 52 16.62 11.72 11.93
C THR A 52 16.52 13.21 11.60
N ASP A 53 15.63 13.58 10.67
CA ASP A 53 15.31 14.94 10.30
C ASP A 53 14.06 15.47 11.06
N HIS A 54 13.50 16.56 10.59
CA HIS A 54 12.32 17.20 11.20
C HIS A 54 10.97 16.59 10.73
N THR A 55 10.95 15.40 10.11
CA THR A 55 9.70 14.80 9.60
C THR A 55 8.60 14.75 10.66
N ALA A 56 8.90 14.24 11.86
CA ALA A 56 7.90 14.14 12.93
C ALA A 56 7.35 15.50 13.36
N GLN A 57 8.23 16.51 13.49
CA GLN A 57 7.84 17.87 13.89
C GLN A 57 6.92 18.51 12.83
N VAL A 58 7.25 18.35 11.55
CA VAL A 58 6.45 18.85 10.44
C VAL A 58 5.05 18.23 10.47
N VAL A 59 4.96 16.89 10.58
CA VAL A 59 3.67 16.20 10.61
C VAL A 59 2.86 16.60 11.86
N LEU A 60 3.48 16.77 13.02
CA LEU A 60 2.80 17.28 14.22
C LEU A 60 2.25 18.71 14.03
N GLY A 61 2.96 19.55 13.29
CA GLY A 61 2.49 20.89 12.91
C GLY A 61 1.23 20.83 12.04
N LEU A 62 1.21 19.94 11.04
CA LEU A 62 0.06 19.71 10.15
C LEU A 62 -1.14 19.10 10.89
N LYS A 63 -0.90 18.20 11.83
CA LYS A 63 -1.94 17.61 12.69
C LYS A 63 -2.71 18.67 13.49
N LYS A 64 -2.10 19.76 13.90
CA LYS A 64 -2.79 20.85 14.60
C LYS A 64 -3.84 21.54 13.72
N GLN A 65 -3.68 21.48 12.39
CA GLN A 65 -4.57 22.09 11.40
C GLN A 65 -5.65 21.13 10.92
N ASP A 66 -5.37 19.81 10.92
CA ASP A 66 -6.29 18.76 10.46
C ASP A 66 -6.26 17.58 11.44
N PRO A 67 -7.33 17.38 12.25
CA PRO A 67 -7.39 16.30 13.25
C PRO A 67 -7.43 14.89 12.65
N ARG A 68 -7.68 14.75 11.34
CA ARG A 68 -7.61 13.47 10.62
C ARG A 68 -6.19 12.93 10.53
N ILE A 69 -5.18 13.80 10.68
CA ILE A 69 -3.76 13.42 10.64
C ILE A 69 -3.37 12.75 11.94
N ARG A 70 -2.84 11.55 11.83
CA ARG A 70 -2.31 10.77 12.95
C ARG A 70 -0.84 10.47 12.69
N LEU A 71 0.02 10.79 13.65
CA LEU A 71 1.43 10.44 13.60
C LEU A 71 1.70 9.28 14.55
N VAL A 72 2.29 8.23 14.01
CA VAL A 72 2.87 7.10 14.75
C VAL A 72 4.38 7.13 14.51
N LYS A 73 5.19 6.96 15.54
CA LYS A 73 6.65 6.99 15.42
C LYS A 73 7.24 5.66 15.88
N HIS A 74 8.10 5.07 15.04
CA HIS A 74 8.97 3.98 15.47
C HIS A 74 10.18 4.54 16.21
N THR A 75 10.58 3.89 17.28
CA THR A 75 11.77 4.29 18.06
C THR A 75 13.06 3.96 17.32
N VAL A 76 13.02 2.94 16.45
CA VAL A 76 14.10 2.53 15.58
C VAL A 76 13.57 2.29 14.17
N ARG A 77 14.40 2.47 13.16
CA ARG A 77 14.06 2.17 11.78
C ARG A 77 13.73 0.68 11.62
N SER A 78 12.51 0.36 11.26
CA SER A 78 11.96 -1.00 11.15
C SER A 78 11.65 -1.42 9.71
N GLY A 79 11.71 -0.48 8.78
CA GLY A 79 11.49 -0.69 7.34
C GLY A 79 10.05 -0.47 6.88
N GLN A 80 9.90 -0.26 5.58
CA GLN A 80 8.63 0.14 4.96
C GLN A 80 7.48 -0.83 5.25
N SER A 81 7.72 -2.15 5.23
CA SER A 81 6.68 -3.13 5.53
C SER A 81 6.17 -3.04 6.96
N ALA A 82 7.07 -2.83 7.93
CA ALA A 82 6.71 -2.64 9.32
C ALA A 82 5.91 -1.34 9.50
N ALA A 83 6.34 -0.25 8.85
CA ALA A 83 5.64 1.02 8.91
C ALA A 83 4.23 0.93 8.30
N ILE A 84 4.07 0.27 7.15
CA ILE A 84 2.75 0.02 6.57
C ILE A 84 1.89 -0.83 7.53
N ARG A 85 2.45 -1.91 8.10
CA ARG A 85 1.71 -2.77 9.05
C ARG A 85 1.25 -1.97 10.26
N THR A 86 2.13 -1.17 10.83
CA THR A 86 1.80 -0.27 11.96
C THR A 86 0.66 0.68 11.57
N GLY A 87 0.76 1.34 10.41
CA GLY A 87 -0.27 2.27 9.95
C GLY A 87 -1.62 1.61 9.73
N VAL A 88 -1.67 0.45 9.08
CA VAL A 88 -2.91 -0.32 8.87
C VAL A 88 -3.48 -0.81 10.21
N THR A 89 -2.63 -1.24 11.15
CA THR A 89 -3.09 -1.66 12.49
C THR A 89 -3.68 -0.49 13.26
N THR A 90 -3.08 0.70 13.13
CA THR A 90 -3.50 1.92 13.83
C THR A 90 -4.78 2.54 13.24
N ALA A 91 -5.03 2.36 11.95
CA ALA A 91 -6.23 2.89 11.27
C ALA A 91 -7.52 2.33 11.88
N ASN A 92 -8.57 3.18 11.97
CA ASN A 92 -9.90 2.80 12.47
C ASN A 92 -10.97 2.79 11.36
N THR A 93 -10.54 2.71 10.10
CA THR A 93 -11.39 2.75 8.92
C THR A 93 -11.63 1.36 8.32
N THR A 94 -12.65 1.23 7.49
CA THR A 94 -12.95 -0.01 6.76
C THR A 94 -11.90 -0.29 5.68
N LEU A 95 -11.49 0.76 4.96
CA LEU A 95 -10.52 0.67 3.87
C LEU A 95 -9.21 1.35 4.26
N CYS A 96 -8.13 0.81 3.78
CA CYS A 96 -6.83 1.46 3.78
C CYS A 96 -6.33 1.62 2.35
N VAL A 97 -5.72 2.76 2.06
CA VAL A 97 -4.90 2.97 0.88
C VAL A 97 -3.47 3.27 1.31
N THR A 98 -2.51 2.52 0.77
CA THR A 98 -1.08 2.78 1.01
C THR A 98 -0.52 3.69 -0.06
N MET A 99 0.43 4.55 0.30
CA MET A 99 1.23 5.32 -0.66
C MET A 99 2.59 5.69 -0.05
N ASP A 100 3.57 5.96 -0.91
CA ASP A 100 4.91 6.37 -0.46
C ASP A 100 4.92 7.85 -0.03
N GLY A 101 5.79 8.18 0.95
CA GLY A 101 5.95 9.53 1.49
C GLY A 101 6.78 10.48 0.62
N ASP A 102 7.37 9.99 -0.49
CA ASP A 102 8.31 10.74 -1.35
C ASP A 102 7.64 11.57 -2.47
N GLY A 103 6.32 11.64 -2.48
CA GLY A 103 5.53 12.43 -3.44
C GLY A 103 5.44 11.86 -4.86
N GLN A 104 6.01 10.67 -5.14
CA GLN A 104 5.96 10.07 -6.47
C GLN A 104 4.56 9.58 -6.86
N ASN A 105 3.75 9.16 -5.90
CA ASN A 105 2.35 8.83 -6.12
C ASN A 105 1.50 10.09 -6.15
N ASN A 106 0.54 10.14 -7.06
CA ASN A 106 -0.41 11.24 -7.11
C ASN A 106 -1.64 10.95 -6.23
N PRO A 107 -1.88 11.68 -5.12
CA PRO A 107 -3.06 11.50 -4.29
C PRO A 107 -4.38 11.66 -5.02
N ALA A 108 -4.43 12.45 -6.11
CA ALA A 108 -5.62 12.60 -6.95
C ALA A 108 -6.08 11.29 -7.64
N ASP A 109 -5.27 10.24 -7.58
CA ASP A 109 -5.67 8.92 -8.06
C ASP A 109 -6.40 8.08 -7.01
N ILE A 110 -6.39 8.47 -5.72
CA ILE A 110 -7.11 7.76 -4.65
C ILE A 110 -8.61 7.63 -4.95
N PRO A 111 -9.32 8.68 -5.42
CA PRO A 111 -10.73 8.56 -5.81
C PRO A 111 -10.98 7.53 -6.90
N LYS A 112 -10.03 7.34 -7.85
CA LYS A 112 -10.16 6.31 -8.90
C LYS A 112 -10.10 4.89 -8.32
N LEU A 113 -9.19 4.66 -7.36
CA LEU A 113 -9.10 3.37 -6.67
C LEU A 113 -10.38 3.12 -5.86
N TYR A 114 -10.87 4.15 -5.16
CA TYR A 114 -12.11 4.07 -4.38
C TYR A 114 -13.31 3.74 -5.26
N ALA A 115 -13.50 4.47 -6.37
CA ALA A 115 -14.58 4.21 -7.32
C ALA A 115 -14.51 2.78 -7.88
N LYS A 116 -13.31 2.30 -8.25
CA LYS A 116 -13.12 0.92 -8.71
C LYS A 116 -13.44 -0.09 -7.62
N PHE A 117 -13.09 0.20 -6.36
CA PHE A 117 -13.40 -0.67 -5.22
C PHE A 117 -14.92 -0.82 -5.04
N ILE A 118 -15.66 0.29 -5.07
CA ILE A 118 -17.13 0.30 -4.89
C ILE A 118 -17.84 -0.39 -6.05
N LEU A 119 -17.35 -0.21 -7.28
CA LEU A 119 -17.95 -0.81 -8.48
C LEU A 119 -17.61 -2.29 -8.63
N THR A 120 -16.62 -2.81 -7.93
CA THR A 120 -16.27 -4.22 -7.96
C THR A 120 -17.23 -4.99 -7.04
N PRO A 121 -17.81 -6.12 -7.48
CA PRO A 121 -18.64 -6.95 -6.61
C PRO A 121 -17.97 -7.26 -5.28
N ASP A 122 -18.76 -7.37 -4.22
CA ASP A 122 -18.25 -7.66 -2.88
C ASP A 122 -17.67 -9.09 -2.84
N VAL A 123 -16.36 -9.16 -3.00
CA VAL A 123 -15.59 -10.41 -2.92
C VAL A 123 -14.62 -10.31 -1.75
N PRO A 124 -14.40 -11.42 -1.04
CA PRO A 124 -13.37 -11.49 0.00
C PRO A 124 -11.98 -11.16 -0.58
N MET A 125 -11.11 -10.58 0.24
CA MET A 125 -9.72 -10.30 -0.13
C MET A 125 -9.59 -9.51 -1.44
N LEU A 126 -10.42 -8.45 -1.62
CA LEU A 126 -10.31 -7.57 -2.77
C LEU A 126 -9.18 -6.54 -2.56
N MET A 127 -8.30 -6.40 -3.55
CA MET A 127 -7.31 -5.32 -3.62
C MET A 127 -7.42 -4.58 -4.95
N ILE A 128 -7.47 -3.26 -4.91
CA ILE A 128 -7.29 -2.40 -6.08
C ILE A 128 -5.84 -1.92 -6.07
N ALA A 129 -5.09 -2.26 -7.11
CA ALA A 129 -3.69 -1.90 -7.24
C ALA A 129 -3.50 -0.86 -8.35
N GLY A 130 -2.83 0.22 -8.01
CA GLY A 130 -2.39 1.21 -8.98
C GLY A 130 -1.36 0.63 -9.95
N GLN A 131 -1.51 0.91 -11.23
CA GLN A 131 -0.55 0.54 -12.27
C GLN A 131 -0.09 1.80 -12.98
N ARG A 132 1.22 2.05 -12.99
CA ARG A 132 1.79 3.23 -13.64
C ARG A 132 1.71 3.08 -15.16
N ALA A 133 0.89 3.92 -15.81
CA ALA A 133 0.63 3.86 -17.25
C ALA A 133 1.87 4.15 -18.10
N LYS A 134 2.73 5.07 -17.65
CA LYS A 134 4.01 5.42 -18.34
C LYS A 134 5.13 5.52 -17.32
N ARG A 135 6.04 4.54 -17.31
CA ARG A 135 7.28 4.65 -16.52
C ARG A 135 8.29 5.51 -17.30
N GLN A 136 8.64 6.66 -16.74
CA GLN A 136 9.66 7.57 -17.27
C GLN A 136 11.07 7.18 -16.74
N ASP A 137 11.36 5.88 -16.68
CA ASP A 137 12.67 5.39 -16.24
C ASP A 137 13.67 5.39 -17.42
N SER A 138 14.98 5.52 -17.10
CA SER A 138 16.05 5.34 -18.08
C SER A 138 16.00 3.93 -18.70
N LEU A 139 16.49 3.77 -19.94
CA LEU A 139 16.45 2.51 -20.69
C LEU A 139 17.07 1.34 -19.90
N LEU A 140 18.15 1.58 -19.16
CA LEU A 140 18.84 0.58 -18.36
C LEU A 140 17.96 0.13 -17.16
N LYS A 141 17.31 1.07 -16.46
CA LYS A 141 16.37 0.77 -15.37
C LYS A 141 15.12 0.07 -15.89
N LYS A 142 14.66 0.38 -17.09
CA LYS A 142 13.54 -0.31 -17.74
C LYS A 142 13.87 -1.77 -18.03
N PHE A 143 15.08 -2.06 -18.51
CA PHE A 143 15.49 -3.42 -18.87
C PHE A 143 15.63 -4.31 -17.63
N THR A 144 16.38 -3.88 -16.61
CA THR A 144 16.57 -4.63 -15.35
C THR A 144 15.27 -4.82 -14.57
N SER A 145 14.40 -3.80 -14.57
CA SER A 145 13.07 -3.88 -13.95
C SER A 145 12.11 -4.81 -14.71
N ARG A 146 12.18 -4.85 -16.06
CA ARG A 146 11.36 -5.76 -16.88
C ARG A 146 11.74 -7.22 -16.65
N THR A 147 13.04 -7.52 -16.58
CA THR A 147 13.52 -8.89 -16.35
C THR A 147 13.13 -9.38 -14.95
N GLY A 148 13.39 -8.59 -13.90
CA GLY A 148 13.01 -8.93 -12.54
C GLY A 148 11.49 -9.08 -12.34
N ASN A 149 10.69 -8.18 -12.91
CA ASN A 149 9.23 -8.27 -12.87
C ASN A 149 8.69 -9.42 -13.75
N GLY A 150 9.38 -9.77 -14.83
CA GLY A 150 9.04 -10.93 -15.68
C GLY A 150 9.21 -12.24 -14.92
N ILE A 151 10.37 -12.45 -14.32
CA ILE A 151 10.68 -13.62 -13.48
C ILE A 151 9.67 -13.72 -12.33
N ARG A 152 9.44 -12.64 -11.61
CA ARG A 152 8.48 -12.62 -10.51
C ARG A 152 7.07 -13.01 -10.98
N ARG A 153 6.57 -12.43 -12.08
CA ARG A 153 5.23 -12.75 -12.63
C ARG A 153 5.12 -14.22 -13.04
N ALA A 154 6.15 -14.76 -13.66
CA ALA A 154 6.19 -16.17 -14.06
C ALA A 154 6.13 -17.09 -12.83
N LEU A 155 6.85 -16.73 -11.77
CA LEU A 155 6.95 -17.53 -10.55
C LEU A 155 5.72 -17.37 -9.63
N LEU A 156 5.22 -16.14 -9.43
CA LEU A 156 4.14 -15.85 -8.49
C LEU A 156 2.75 -15.83 -9.15
N ARG A 157 2.69 -15.76 -10.49
CA ARG A 157 1.44 -15.73 -11.29
C ARG A 157 0.42 -14.68 -10.81
N ASP A 158 0.92 -13.55 -10.27
CA ASP A 158 0.06 -12.52 -9.66
C ASP A 158 -0.63 -11.58 -10.65
N GLY A 159 -0.37 -11.70 -11.95
CA GLY A 159 -1.00 -10.91 -13.00
C GLY A 159 -0.63 -9.41 -13.03
N VAL A 160 0.05 -8.90 -11.99
CA VAL A 160 0.35 -7.48 -11.83
C VAL A 160 1.65 -7.11 -12.54
N ARG A 161 1.57 -6.15 -13.47
CA ARG A 161 2.74 -5.69 -14.24
C ARG A 161 3.69 -4.82 -13.42
N ASP A 162 3.14 -4.04 -12.48
CA ASP A 162 3.89 -3.07 -11.68
C ASP A 162 3.57 -3.20 -10.19
N THR A 163 4.22 -4.13 -9.52
CA THR A 163 4.07 -4.30 -8.05
C THR A 163 4.82 -3.24 -7.25
N GLY A 164 5.71 -2.49 -7.91
CA GLY A 164 6.43 -1.39 -7.29
C GLY A 164 5.58 -0.13 -7.07
N CYS A 165 4.36 -0.08 -7.60
CA CYS A 165 3.42 0.98 -7.26
C CYS A 165 2.91 0.77 -5.83
N SER A 166 3.17 1.73 -4.94
CA SER A 166 2.74 1.66 -3.54
C SER A 166 1.27 2.02 -3.36
N LEU A 167 0.64 2.65 -4.36
CA LEU A 167 -0.76 3.03 -4.29
C LEU A 167 -1.66 1.78 -4.44
N LYS A 168 -2.12 1.26 -3.30
CA LYS A 168 -2.94 0.04 -3.21
C LYS A 168 -4.06 0.25 -2.19
N MET A 169 -5.30 -0.10 -2.56
CA MET A 169 -6.46 0.00 -1.68
C MET A 169 -7.00 -1.40 -1.38
N PHE A 170 -7.34 -1.64 -0.13
CA PHE A 170 -7.85 -2.92 0.37
C PHE A 170 -8.65 -2.72 1.66
N ARG A 171 -9.44 -3.73 2.06
CA ARG A 171 -10.04 -3.74 3.40
C ARG A 171 -8.96 -3.93 4.46
N ARG A 172 -9.02 -3.10 5.50
CA ARG A 172 -8.10 -3.19 6.65
C ARG A 172 -8.02 -4.61 7.21
N ASN A 173 -9.16 -5.24 7.46
CA ASN A 173 -9.20 -6.57 8.05
C ASN A 173 -8.61 -7.65 7.14
N ASP A 174 -8.73 -7.51 5.81
CA ASP A 174 -8.14 -8.45 4.87
C ASP A 174 -6.60 -8.38 4.88
N TYR A 175 -6.04 -7.17 4.91
CA TYR A 175 -4.59 -7.00 5.06
C TYR A 175 -4.06 -7.59 6.38
N LEU A 176 -4.80 -7.44 7.48
CA LEU A 176 -4.37 -7.91 8.80
C LEU A 176 -4.31 -9.43 8.90
N LYS A 177 -5.04 -10.16 8.05
CA LYS A 177 -4.97 -11.63 7.96
C LYS A 177 -3.72 -12.14 7.23
N LEU A 178 -3.04 -11.29 6.46
CA LEU A 178 -1.86 -11.70 5.70
C LEU A 178 -0.67 -12.01 6.62
N PRO A 179 0.15 -13.01 6.25
CA PRO A 179 1.40 -13.27 6.97
C PRO A 179 2.32 -12.06 6.88
N PHE A 180 2.89 -11.67 8.03
CA PHE A 180 3.80 -10.54 8.09
C PHE A 180 5.25 -11.00 7.96
N PHE A 181 6.00 -10.38 7.04
CA PHE A 181 7.45 -10.52 6.92
C PHE A 181 8.03 -9.24 6.33
N ASN A 182 9.34 -9.07 6.49
CA ASN A 182 10.01 -7.89 5.92
C ASN A 182 9.91 -7.90 4.38
N HIS A 183 9.76 -6.74 3.74
CA HIS A 183 9.54 -6.54 2.31
C HIS A 183 8.19 -7.05 1.76
N MET A 184 7.26 -7.54 2.59
CA MET A 184 5.96 -8.05 2.14
C MET A 184 5.16 -7.05 1.27
N HIS A 185 5.36 -5.73 1.45
CA HIS A 185 4.68 -4.69 0.69
C HIS A 185 4.85 -4.83 -0.84
N ARG A 186 5.95 -5.46 -1.29
CA ARG A 186 6.25 -5.75 -2.70
C ARG A 186 5.43 -6.91 -3.25
N PHE A 187 4.95 -7.79 -2.37
CA PHE A 187 4.29 -9.04 -2.69
C PHE A 187 2.80 -9.06 -2.33
N LEU A 188 2.24 -7.92 -1.93
CA LEU A 188 0.83 -7.85 -1.54
C LEU A 188 -0.12 -8.48 -2.57
N PRO A 189 0.03 -8.26 -3.90
CA PRO A 189 -0.82 -8.94 -4.87
C PRO A 189 -0.77 -10.46 -4.73
N ALA A 190 0.42 -11.05 -4.68
CA ALA A 190 0.58 -12.50 -4.52
C ALA A 190 -0.03 -13.00 -3.20
N LEU A 191 0.14 -12.26 -2.11
CA LEU A 191 -0.41 -12.62 -0.80
C LEU A 191 -1.95 -12.56 -0.79
N PHE A 192 -2.55 -11.56 -1.46
CA PHE A 192 -4.00 -11.51 -1.60
C PHE A 192 -4.53 -12.69 -2.43
N LEU A 193 -3.87 -13.04 -3.54
CA LEU A 193 -4.24 -14.19 -4.36
C LEU A 193 -4.08 -15.53 -3.60
N ARG A 194 -3.06 -15.63 -2.75
CA ARG A 194 -2.87 -16.79 -1.86
C ARG A 194 -4.10 -17.04 -0.97
N GLU A 195 -4.73 -15.97 -0.49
CA GLU A 195 -5.95 -16.03 0.32
C GLU A 195 -7.24 -16.10 -0.55
N HIS A 196 -7.10 -16.59 -1.80
CA HIS A 196 -8.19 -16.67 -2.78
C HIS A 196 -8.85 -15.32 -3.10
N GLY A 197 -8.08 -14.23 -2.98
CA GLY A 197 -8.53 -12.88 -3.24
C GLY A 197 -8.55 -12.52 -4.72
N LYS A 198 -9.05 -11.30 -5.00
CA LYS A 198 -9.12 -10.71 -6.34
C LYS A 198 -8.29 -9.43 -6.40
N ILE A 199 -7.56 -9.26 -7.50
CA ILE A 199 -6.82 -8.03 -7.78
C ILE A 199 -7.45 -7.34 -8.98
N GLU A 200 -7.80 -6.09 -8.81
CA GLU A 200 -8.22 -5.20 -9.89
C GLU A 200 -7.17 -4.10 -10.09
N LEU A 201 -6.95 -3.72 -11.33
CA LEU A 201 -5.92 -2.74 -11.68
C LEU A 201 -6.55 -1.41 -12.08
N VAL A 202 -5.91 -0.31 -11.69
CA VAL A 202 -6.28 1.05 -12.06
C VAL A 202 -5.05 1.78 -12.55
N ASP A 203 -5.13 2.39 -13.73
CA ASP A 203 -4.04 3.22 -14.25
C ASP A 203 -3.90 4.51 -13.42
N VAL A 204 -2.69 4.73 -12.91
CA VAL A 204 -2.36 5.86 -12.04
C VAL A 204 -1.18 6.65 -12.61
N GLY A 205 -1.14 7.94 -12.25
CA GLY A 205 -0.02 8.82 -12.55
C GLY A 205 1.24 8.43 -11.79
N HIS A 206 2.39 8.81 -12.32
CA HIS A 206 3.67 8.69 -11.62
C HIS A 206 4.49 9.94 -11.87
N ARG A 207 4.95 10.56 -10.79
CA ARG A 207 5.76 11.77 -10.85
C ARG A 207 7.24 11.41 -10.70
N HIS A 208 8.10 12.26 -11.21
CA HIS A 208 9.51 12.19 -10.85
C HIS A 208 9.67 12.53 -9.37
N ARG A 209 10.61 11.86 -8.72
CA ARG A 209 11.01 12.23 -7.37
C ARG A 209 11.66 13.60 -7.42
N GLU A 210 11.01 14.59 -6.84
CA GLU A 210 11.51 15.96 -6.85
C GLU A 210 12.60 16.18 -5.79
N ARG A 211 12.62 15.38 -4.70
CA ARG A 211 13.49 15.55 -3.54
C ARG A 211 13.95 14.20 -2.96
N GLY A 212 15.09 14.21 -2.29
CA GLY A 212 15.65 13.07 -1.57
C GLY A 212 16.54 12.14 -2.41
N ILE A 213 17.44 11.39 -1.73
CA ILE A 213 18.45 10.50 -2.34
C ILE A 213 18.01 9.03 -2.17
N SER A 214 18.20 8.20 -3.21
CA SER A 214 17.96 6.75 -3.11
C SER A 214 18.96 6.09 -2.17
N LYS A 215 18.48 5.49 -1.07
CA LYS A 215 19.28 5.04 0.08
C LYS A 215 19.79 3.59 0.00
N TYR A 216 19.63 2.88 -1.14
CA TYR A 216 19.99 1.46 -1.26
C TYR A 216 20.86 1.17 -2.48
N GLY A 217 21.87 0.29 -2.30
CA GLY A 217 22.71 -0.26 -3.36
C GLY A 217 21.92 -1.18 -4.33
N PHE A 218 22.42 -1.33 -5.55
CA PHE A 218 21.78 -2.18 -6.58
C PHE A 218 21.84 -3.67 -6.23
N TRP A 219 22.98 -4.14 -5.77
CA TRP A 219 23.23 -5.56 -5.47
C TRP A 219 22.44 -6.06 -4.26
N ASP A 220 22.36 -5.25 -3.19
CA ASP A 220 21.59 -5.60 -2.00
C ASP A 220 20.11 -5.79 -2.30
N ARG A 221 19.57 -4.94 -3.20
CA ARG A 221 18.16 -5.06 -3.66
C ARG A 221 17.92 -6.30 -4.49
N LEU A 222 18.90 -6.73 -5.30
CA LEU A 222 18.77 -7.88 -6.18
C LEU A 222 18.73 -9.18 -5.38
N TRP A 223 19.69 -9.37 -4.46
CA TRP A 223 19.78 -10.58 -3.64
C TRP A 223 18.62 -10.70 -2.65
N ALA A 224 18.27 -9.62 -1.95
CA ALA A 224 17.09 -9.60 -1.08
C ALA A 224 15.80 -9.91 -1.89
N GLY A 225 15.68 -9.35 -3.11
CA GLY A 225 14.53 -9.60 -3.97
C GLY A 225 14.40 -11.05 -4.43
N LEU A 226 15.52 -11.74 -4.70
CA LEU A 226 15.50 -13.16 -5.11
C LEU A 226 15.13 -14.08 -3.93
N SER A 227 15.74 -13.90 -2.77
CA SER A 227 15.41 -14.69 -1.58
C SER A 227 13.96 -14.50 -1.15
N ASP A 228 13.45 -13.25 -1.20
CA ASP A 228 12.05 -12.94 -0.90
C ASP A 228 11.09 -13.66 -1.88
N ILE A 229 11.42 -13.74 -3.18
CA ILE A 229 10.60 -14.45 -4.17
C ILE A 229 10.48 -15.93 -3.81
N PHE A 230 11.57 -16.61 -3.47
CA PHE A 230 11.52 -18.02 -3.06
C PHE A 230 10.71 -18.21 -1.78
N GLY A 231 10.87 -17.33 -0.80
CA GLY A 231 10.05 -17.33 0.42
C GLY A 231 8.56 -17.18 0.14
N VAL A 232 8.20 -16.25 -0.74
CA VAL A 232 6.80 -16.04 -1.13
C VAL A 232 6.27 -17.21 -1.97
N MET A 233 7.05 -17.80 -2.88
CA MET A 233 6.68 -19.03 -3.58
C MET A 233 6.36 -20.15 -2.58
N TRP A 234 7.19 -20.36 -1.59
CA TRP A 234 6.93 -21.34 -0.53
C TRP A 234 5.63 -21.02 0.21
N LEU A 235 5.40 -19.75 0.59
CA LEU A 235 4.14 -19.33 1.21
C LEU A 235 2.92 -19.58 0.33
N MET A 236 3.03 -19.38 -0.99
CA MET A 236 1.93 -19.64 -1.94
C MET A 236 1.51 -21.12 -1.97
N THR A 237 2.46 -22.04 -1.77
CA THR A 237 2.16 -23.48 -1.70
C THR A 237 1.59 -23.93 -0.36
N ARG A 238 1.57 -23.06 0.65
CA ARG A 238 1.13 -23.30 2.03
C ARG A 238 -0.11 -22.48 2.40
N ALA A 239 -0.95 -22.16 1.40
CA ALA A 239 -2.23 -21.52 1.67
C ALA A 239 -3.09 -22.45 2.56
N ALA A 240 -3.68 -21.88 3.61
CA ALA A 240 -4.62 -22.62 4.43
C ALA A 240 -5.89 -22.93 3.61
N GLN A 241 -6.43 -24.13 3.75
CA GLN A 241 -7.74 -24.42 3.20
C GLN A 241 -8.80 -23.62 3.96
N LYS A 242 -9.81 -23.10 3.25
CA LYS A 242 -10.98 -22.52 3.90
C LYS A 242 -11.67 -23.62 4.70
N THR A 243 -11.73 -23.47 6.00
CA THR A 243 -12.49 -24.33 6.89
C THR A 243 -13.67 -23.54 7.44
N ASP A 244 -14.87 -24.03 7.21
CA ASP A 244 -16.05 -23.59 7.92
C ASP A 244 -16.13 -24.39 9.23
N SER A 245 -16.15 -23.68 10.37
CA SER A 245 -16.31 -24.32 11.67
C SER A 245 -17.72 -24.05 12.22
N ILE A 246 -18.37 -25.09 12.69
CA ILE A 246 -19.67 -25.02 13.35
C ILE A 246 -19.47 -25.40 14.81
N GLU A 247 -19.91 -24.56 15.73
CA GLU A 247 -19.96 -24.92 17.15
C GLU A 247 -21.07 -25.97 17.36
N VAL A 248 -20.68 -27.17 17.73
CA VAL A 248 -21.63 -28.22 18.10
C VAL A 248 -22.02 -28.00 19.55
N LYS A 249 -23.28 -27.62 19.79
CA LYS A 249 -23.86 -27.54 21.16
C LYS A 249 -24.53 -28.86 21.45
N GLU A 250 -24.21 -29.44 22.61
CA GLU A 250 -24.91 -30.59 23.18
C GLU A 250 -26.35 -30.26 23.57
#